data_8710bb0a7eebaca801436a7926a2df4f
#
_entry.id   8710bb0a7eebaca801436a7926a2df4f
#
_cell.length_a   1.000
_cell.length_b   1.000
_cell.length_c   1.000
_cell.angle_alpha   90.00
_cell.angle_beta   90.00
_cell.angle_gamma   90.00
#
_symmetry.space_group_name_H-M   'P 1'
#
loop_
_entity.id
_entity.type
_entity.pdbx_description
1 polymer ?
#
loop_
_entity_poly.entity_id
_entity_poly.type
_entity_poly.pdbx_seq_one_letter_code
_entity_poly.pdbx_strand_id
1 'polypeptide(L)'
;MEKKRFLEGDNKRFCVVSRLLCFFCLFIGIYACQVDEDGVVNKGTLAFRMNVDTALVGVSTKASDLADFKDVNSYAVTIAQDSGVVAEYSRFDKMPAELELGAGAYTIQVSKGTETAAAFDAPYFSGKKEFTIVKDMTTPVEVTAAMANSRVTIDYSDDFLQTYKDY
;
A
#
# COMPACT_ATOMS: atom_id res chain seq x y z
N MET A 1 -54.81 -60.30 13.71
CA MET A 1 -53.38 -60.20 13.96
C MET A 1 -52.68 -59.22 12.98
N GLU A 2 -53.32 -58.14 12.54
CA GLU A 2 -52.79 -57.26 11.46
C GLU A 2 -52.51 -55.83 11.89
N LYS A 3 -52.80 -55.44 13.13
CA LYS A 3 -52.72 -54.04 13.61
C LYS A 3 -51.35 -53.66 14.21
N LYS A 4 -50.41 -54.60 14.42
CA LYS A 4 -49.11 -54.34 15.04
C LYS A 4 -47.95 -54.06 14.07
N ARG A 5 -48.12 -54.32 12.75
CA ARG A 5 -47.02 -54.10 11.78
C ARG A 5 -46.99 -52.73 11.13
N PHE A 6 -48.06 -51.95 11.29
CA PHE A 6 -48.14 -50.60 10.68
C PHE A 6 -47.45 -49.52 11.53
N LEU A 7 -47.30 -49.71 12.81
CA LEU A 7 -46.68 -48.70 13.72
C LEU A 7 -45.15 -48.83 13.82
N GLU A 8 -44.57 -49.91 13.37
CA GLU A 8 -43.12 -50.15 13.50
C GLU A 8 -42.29 -49.55 12.33
N GLY A 9 -42.98 -49.31 11.20
CA GLY A 9 -42.34 -48.68 10.03
C GLY A 9 -42.17 -47.16 10.15
N ASP A 10 -43.07 -46.49 10.82
CA ASP A 10 -43.03 -45.01 10.95
C ASP A 10 -41.99 -44.52 11.95
N ASN A 11 -41.73 -45.28 13.03
CA ASN A 11 -40.74 -44.90 14.00
C ASN A 11 -39.31 -44.93 13.46
N LYS A 12 -39.00 -45.82 12.52
CA LYS A 12 -37.65 -45.88 11.90
C LYS A 12 -37.43 -44.75 10.92
N ARG A 13 -38.45 -44.35 10.18
CA ARG A 13 -38.41 -43.22 9.25
C ARG A 13 -38.30 -41.89 9.98
N PHE A 14 -39.03 -41.73 11.07
CA PHE A 14 -38.98 -40.52 11.93
C PHE A 14 -37.60 -40.35 12.60
N CYS A 15 -36.97 -41.44 13.03
CA CYS A 15 -35.65 -41.43 13.65
C CYS A 15 -34.54 -41.07 12.64
N VAL A 16 -34.66 -41.53 11.39
CA VAL A 16 -33.70 -41.19 10.32
C VAL A 16 -33.81 -39.75 9.89
N VAL A 17 -35.05 -39.23 9.72
CA VAL A 17 -35.29 -37.82 9.35
C VAL A 17 -34.82 -36.88 10.48
N SER A 18 -35.08 -37.25 11.75
CA SER A 18 -34.60 -36.46 12.90
C SER A 18 -33.10 -36.44 13.01
N ARG A 19 -32.41 -37.55 12.73
CA ARG A 19 -30.92 -37.59 12.69
C ARG A 19 -30.35 -36.80 11.52
N LEU A 20 -31.01 -36.83 10.34
CA LEU A 20 -30.60 -36.05 9.17
C LEU A 20 -30.77 -34.55 9.42
N LEU A 21 -31.86 -34.15 10.09
CA LEU A 21 -32.13 -32.76 10.46
C LEU A 21 -31.12 -32.22 11.47
N CYS A 22 -30.74 -33.04 12.49
CA CYS A 22 -29.69 -32.67 13.44
C CYS A 22 -28.31 -32.51 12.76
N PHE A 23 -27.96 -33.36 11.79
CA PHE A 23 -26.71 -33.23 11.04
C PHE A 23 -26.71 -31.99 10.17
N PHE A 24 -27.85 -31.62 9.58
CA PHE A 24 -27.97 -30.40 8.77
C PHE A 24 -27.89 -29.12 9.63
N CYS A 25 -28.43 -29.13 10.84
CA CYS A 25 -28.29 -28.02 11.80
C CYS A 25 -26.83 -27.86 12.29
N LEU A 26 -26.06 -28.95 12.38
CA LEU A 26 -24.64 -28.89 12.79
C LEU A 26 -23.76 -28.26 11.71
N PHE A 27 -24.12 -28.40 10.43
CA PHE A 27 -23.38 -27.79 9.32
C PHE A 27 -23.68 -26.30 9.10
N ILE A 28 -24.85 -25.81 9.54
CA ILE A 28 -25.21 -24.40 9.43
C ILE A 28 -24.52 -23.56 10.51
N GLY A 29 -24.11 -24.18 11.62
CA GLY A 29 -23.43 -23.50 12.74
C GLY A 29 -21.99 -23.07 12.49
N ILE A 30 -21.34 -23.52 11.41
CA ILE A 30 -19.94 -23.19 11.13
C ILE A 30 -19.78 -22.01 10.15
N TYR A 31 -20.86 -21.48 9.62
CA TYR A 31 -20.87 -20.24 8.83
C TYR A 31 -21.39 -19.04 9.60
N ALA A 32 -21.38 -19.08 10.93
CA ALA A 32 -21.41 -17.85 11.71
C ALA A 32 -20.04 -17.18 11.50
N CYS A 33 -19.88 -16.55 10.34
CA CYS A 33 -18.95 -15.45 10.17
C CYS A 33 -19.25 -14.51 11.34
N GLN A 34 -18.34 -14.38 12.28
CA GLN A 34 -18.40 -13.31 13.25
C GLN A 34 -18.27 -12.00 12.46
N VAL A 35 -19.39 -11.47 12.00
CA VAL A 35 -19.53 -10.06 11.79
C VAL A 35 -19.54 -9.51 13.20
N ASP A 36 -18.43 -8.92 13.62
CA ASP A 36 -18.38 -8.10 14.83
C ASP A 36 -19.42 -7.00 14.61
N GLU A 37 -20.59 -7.15 15.24
CA GLU A 37 -21.73 -6.23 15.15
C GLU A 37 -21.48 -4.90 15.87
N ASP A 38 -20.30 -4.70 16.44
CA ASP A 38 -19.85 -3.38 16.86
C ASP A 38 -18.95 -2.81 15.77
N GLY A 39 -19.51 -1.92 14.98
CA GLY A 39 -18.79 -1.08 14.01
C GLY A 39 -17.75 -0.15 14.66
N VAL A 40 -17.04 -0.61 15.67
CA VAL A 40 -15.85 0.03 16.23
C VAL A 40 -14.72 -0.28 15.26
N VAL A 41 -14.64 0.51 14.21
CA VAL A 41 -13.45 0.55 13.38
C VAL A 41 -12.30 0.92 14.32
N ASN A 42 -11.45 -0.06 14.64
CA ASN A 42 -10.24 0.17 15.41
C ASN A 42 -9.34 1.10 14.61
N LYS A 43 -9.43 2.41 14.87
CA LYS A 43 -8.70 3.45 14.15
C LYS A 43 -7.53 3.94 14.99
N GLY A 44 -6.49 4.37 14.33
CA GLY A 44 -5.42 5.18 14.87
C GLY A 44 -5.10 6.32 13.91
N THR A 45 -4.18 7.17 14.29
CA THR A 45 -3.81 8.38 13.53
C THR A 45 -2.41 8.22 12.95
N LEU A 46 -2.25 8.47 11.67
CA LEU A 46 -0.95 8.63 11.02
C LEU A 46 -0.53 10.10 11.08
N ALA A 47 0.63 10.39 11.69
CA ALA A 47 1.32 11.68 11.62
C ALA A 47 2.51 11.56 10.67
N PHE A 48 2.36 12.03 9.44
CA PHE A 48 3.35 11.82 8.39
C PHE A 48 4.24 13.05 8.20
N ARG A 49 5.54 12.79 8.03
CA ARG A 49 6.56 13.78 7.66
C ARG A 49 7.37 13.30 6.48
N MET A 50 7.76 14.22 5.63
CA MET A 50 8.54 13.93 4.44
C MET A 50 9.79 14.79 4.38
N ASN A 51 10.91 14.17 3.97
CA ASN A 51 12.17 14.83 3.64
C ASN A 51 12.59 14.45 2.22
N VAL A 52 13.45 15.26 1.63
CA VAL A 52 14.07 14.97 0.33
C VAL A 52 15.59 15.03 0.47
N ASP A 53 16.25 13.95 0.08
CA ASP A 53 17.69 13.91 -0.05
C ASP A 53 18.06 14.22 -1.50
N THR A 54 18.66 15.40 -1.68
CA THR A 54 19.20 15.84 -2.98
C THR A 54 20.73 15.75 -3.03
N ALA A 55 21.36 15.12 -2.02
CA ALA A 55 22.80 14.91 -2.02
C ALA A 55 23.18 13.85 -3.06
N LEU A 56 23.74 14.29 -4.18
CA LEU A 56 24.27 13.42 -5.21
C LEU A 56 25.74 13.14 -4.92
N VAL A 57 26.07 11.91 -4.54
CA VAL A 57 27.43 11.50 -4.26
C VAL A 57 28.23 11.48 -5.57
N GLY A 58 29.18 12.39 -5.71
CA GLY A 58 30.20 12.34 -6.78
C GLY A 58 29.80 12.90 -8.14
N VAL A 59 28.69 13.64 -8.27
CA VAL A 59 28.27 14.24 -9.54
C VAL A 59 28.26 15.76 -9.44
N SER A 60 29.02 16.43 -10.29
CA SER A 60 28.90 17.87 -10.55
C SER A 60 27.62 18.12 -11.38
N THR A 61 26.47 18.09 -10.72
CA THR A 61 25.21 18.52 -11.35
C THR A 61 25.11 20.04 -11.21
N LYS A 62 24.69 20.72 -12.27
CA LYS A 62 24.23 22.10 -12.12
C LYS A 62 23.11 22.08 -11.06
N ALA A 63 23.35 22.66 -9.91
CA ALA A 63 22.42 22.65 -8.77
C ALA A 63 21.03 23.23 -9.12
N SER A 64 20.90 23.93 -10.24
CA SER A 64 19.64 24.46 -10.78
C SER A 64 18.68 23.37 -11.24
N ASP A 65 19.16 22.24 -11.75
CA ASP A 65 18.32 21.20 -12.40
C ASP A 65 17.49 20.41 -11.38
N LEU A 66 17.86 20.47 -10.09
CA LEU A 66 17.17 19.76 -9.01
C LEU A 66 16.37 20.67 -8.07
N ALA A 67 16.31 21.97 -8.36
CA ALA A 67 15.60 22.93 -7.50
C ALA A 67 14.12 22.54 -7.28
N ASP A 68 13.45 22.08 -8.33
CA ASP A 68 12.05 21.68 -8.27
C ASP A 68 11.85 20.43 -7.40
N PHE A 69 12.86 19.56 -7.29
CA PHE A 69 12.78 18.33 -6.48
C PHE A 69 12.98 18.59 -4.98
N LYS A 70 13.42 19.78 -4.58
CA LYS A 70 13.56 20.15 -3.17
C LYS A 70 12.23 20.50 -2.51
N ASP A 71 11.22 20.87 -3.31
CA ASP A 71 9.89 21.17 -2.78
C ASP A 71 9.16 19.89 -2.42
N VAL A 72 9.16 19.55 -1.13
CA VAL A 72 8.47 18.37 -0.56
C VAL A 72 6.97 18.38 -0.86
N ASN A 73 6.36 19.56 -0.97
CA ASN A 73 4.92 19.70 -1.17
C ASN A 73 4.45 19.17 -2.53
N SER A 74 5.36 19.08 -3.48
CA SER A 74 5.05 18.66 -4.86
C SER A 74 5.08 17.14 -5.10
N TYR A 75 5.44 16.35 -4.08
CA TYR A 75 5.53 14.90 -4.20
C TYR A 75 4.15 14.24 -4.09
N ALA A 76 3.91 13.23 -4.92
CA ALA A 76 2.78 12.34 -4.76
C ALA A 76 2.98 11.41 -3.57
N VAL A 77 1.90 11.10 -2.86
CA VAL A 77 1.90 10.20 -1.68
C VAL A 77 0.87 9.11 -1.91
N THR A 78 1.27 7.87 -1.80
CA THR A 78 0.39 6.70 -1.90
C THR A 78 0.49 5.88 -0.62
N ILE A 79 -0.63 5.55 0.00
CA ILE A 79 -0.74 4.68 1.16
C ILE A 79 -1.48 3.42 0.74
N ALA A 80 -0.87 2.27 0.97
CA ALA A 80 -1.42 0.97 0.63
C ALA A 80 -1.46 0.05 1.83
N GLN A 81 -2.46 -0.84 1.85
CA GLN A 81 -2.58 -1.95 2.78
C GLN A 81 -2.67 -3.23 1.96
N ASP A 82 -1.85 -4.24 2.28
CA ASP A 82 -1.69 -5.46 1.48
C ASP A 82 -1.37 -5.13 0.01
N SER A 83 -2.29 -5.39 -0.92
CA SER A 83 -2.15 -5.07 -2.33
C SER A 83 -3.07 -3.94 -2.81
N GLY A 84 -3.81 -3.30 -1.89
CA GLY A 84 -4.80 -2.27 -2.20
C GLY A 84 -4.34 -0.86 -1.82
N VAL A 85 -4.57 0.13 -2.69
CA VAL A 85 -4.39 1.54 -2.37
C VAL A 85 -5.53 1.99 -1.46
N VAL A 86 -5.18 2.54 -0.29
CA VAL A 86 -6.12 3.04 0.72
C VAL A 86 -6.31 4.55 0.59
N ALA A 87 -5.23 5.27 0.30
CA ALA A 87 -5.28 6.71 0.07
C ALA A 87 -4.20 7.11 -0.92
N GLU A 88 -4.52 8.08 -1.78
CA GLU A 88 -3.60 8.63 -2.77
C GLU A 88 -3.76 10.15 -2.83
N TYR A 89 -2.64 10.84 -2.81
CA TYR A 89 -2.57 12.30 -2.92
C TYR A 89 -1.59 12.65 -4.04
N SER A 90 -2.04 13.40 -5.01
CA SER A 90 -1.20 13.86 -6.13
C SER A 90 -0.09 14.83 -5.67
N ARG A 91 -0.23 15.41 -4.48
CA ARG A 91 0.71 16.31 -3.85
C ARG A 91 0.67 16.15 -2.33
N PHE A 92 1.82 16.23 -1.68
CA PHE A 92 1.92 16.14 -0.21
C PHE A 92 1.15 17.25 0.50
N ASP A 93 1.12 18.48 -0.04
CA ASP A 93 0.38 19.61 0.53
C ASP A 93 -1.17 19.43 0.50
N LYS A 94 -1.66 18.41 -0.20
CA LYS A 94 -3.09 18.04 -0.21
C LYS A 94 -3.43 16.95 0.81
N MET A 95 -2.43 16.35 1.40
CA MET A 95 -2.62 15.37 2.46
C MET A 95 -2.94 16.08 3.78
N PRO A 96 -3.94 15.64 4.55
CA PRO A 96 -4.18 16.18 5.89
C PRO A 96 -2.97 15.90 6.81
N ALA A 97 -2.70 16.81 7.74
CA ALA A 97 -1.60 16.69 8.69
C ALA A 97 -1.73 15.43 9.57
N GLU A 98 -2.96 15.02 9.83
CA GLU A 98 -3.31 13.82 10.56
C GLU A 98 -4.33 13.02 9.72
N LEU A 99 -4.04 11.75 9.49
CA LEU A 99 -4.91 10.87 8.72
C LEU A 99 -5.36 9.70 9.60
N GLU A 100 -6.67 9.53 9.77
CA GLU A 100 -7.23 8.37 10.44
C GLU A 100 -7.21 7.16 9.53
N LEU A 101 -6.64 6.06 10.02
CA LEU A 101 -6.56 4.76 9.34
C LEU A 101 -7.03 3.65 10.29
N GLY A 102 -7.52 2.56 9.73
CA GLY A 102 -7.77 1.34 10.50
C GLY A 102 -6.49 0.81 11.14
N ALA A 103 -6.59 0.12 12.28
CA ALA A 103 -5.42 -0.57 12.84
C ALA A 103 -4.94 -1.66 11.88
N GLY A 104 -3.63 -1.71 11.62
CA GLY A 104 -3.05 -2.67 10.67
C GLY A 104 -1.71 -2.22 10.12
N ALA A 105 -1.12 -3.08 9.30
CA ALA A 105 0.13 -2.81 8.61
C ALA A 105 -0.12 -2.10 7.28
N TYR A 106 0.69 -1.09 6.99
CA TYR A 106 0.59 -0.24 5.81
C TYR A 106 1.96 0.00 5.20
N THR A 107 1.94 0.37 3.94
CA THR A 107 3.09 0.90 3.23
C THR A 107 2.77 2.30 2.74
N ILE A 108 3.66 3.26 3.00
CA ILE A 108 3.61 4.60 2.40
C ILE A 108 4.73 4.72 1.37
N GLN A 109 4.38 5.24 0.21
CA GLN A 109 5.31 5.55 -0.87
C GLN A 109 5.16 7.02 -1.28
N VAL A 110 6.28 7.69 -1.47
CA VAL A 110 6.34 9.05 -2.00
C VAL A 110 7.13 9.04 -3.29
N SER A 111 6.72 9.85 -4.27
CA SER A 111 7.42 9.92 -5.55
C SER A 111 7.25 11.26 -6.24
N LYS A 112 8.25 11.62 -7.06
CA LYS A 112 8.20 12.77 -7.97
C LYS A 112 9.03 12.47 -9.23
N GLY A 113 8.48 12.86 -10.36
CA GLY A 113 9.00 12.49 -11.69
C GLY A 113 8.33 11.23 -12.22
N THR A 114 8.87 10.68 -13.28
CA THR A 114 8.34 9.47 -13.92
C THR A 114 9.37 8.36 -13.84
N GLU A 115 8.98 7.22 -13.31
CA GLU A 115 9.81 6.02 -13.35
C GLU A 115 9.89 5.50 -14.78
N THR A 116 11.08 5.59 -15.40
CA THR A 116 11.33 5.12 -16.75
C THR A 116 12.61 4.31 -16.78
N ALA A 117 12.68 3.30 -17.66
CA ALA A 117 13.87 2.46 -17.80
C ALA A 117 15.09 3.27 -18.25
N ALA A 118 14.88 4.23 -19.16
CA ALA A 118 15.89 5.20 -19.60
C ALA A 118 15.19 6.44 -20.19
N ALA A 119 15.68 7.63 -19.86
CA ALA A 119 15.23 8.88 -20.44
C ALA A 119 16.33 9.94 -20.27
N PHE A 120 16.31 10.96 -21.13
CA PHE A 120 17.17 12.14 -20.99
C PHE A 120 16.53 13.13 -20.02
N ASP A 121 17.34 13.66 -19.09
CA ASP A 121 16.94 14.72 -18.14
C ASP A 121 15.60 14.45 -17.39
N ALA A 122 15.35 13.19 -17.04
CA ALA A 122 14.16 12.76 -16.32
C ALA A 122 14.52 12.20 -14.94
N PRO A 123 14.87 13.06 -13.95
CA PRO A 123 15.13 12.58 -12.61
C PRO A 123 13.85 12.03 -11.98
N TYR A 124 13.99 10.91 -11.29
CA TYR A 124 12.93 10.27 -10.52
C TYR A 124 13.36 10.12 -9.08
N PHE A 125 12.57 10.67 -8.18
CA PHE A 125 12.77 10.58 -6.73
C PHE A 125 11.69 9.72 -6.13
N SER A 126 12.07 8.80 -5.27
CA SER A 126 11.11 8.00 -4.53
C SER A 126 11.61 7.64 -3.14
N GLY A 127 10.67 7.35 -2.26
CA GLY A 127 10.91 6.82 -0.93
C GLY A 127 9.76 5.94 -0.51
N LYS A 128 10.04 4.88 0.25
CA LYS A 128 9.05 3.90 0.71
C LYS A 128 9.31 3.53 2.15
N LYS A 129 8.25 3.34 2.94
CA LYS A 129 8.34 2.87 4.31
C LYS A 129 7.13 2.03 4.69
N GLU A 130 7.37 0.98 5.44
CA GLU A 130 6.34 0.18 6.09
C GLU A 130 6.12 0.68 7.52
N PHE A 131 4.87 0.68 7.98
CA PHE A 131 4.49 1.11 9.31
C PHE A 131 3.22 0.39 9.77
N THR A 132 2.93 0.44 11.05
CA THR A 132 1.74 -0.17 11.65
C THR A 132 0.94 0.87 12.40
N ILE A 133 -0.34 0.97 12.10
CA ILE A 133 -1.30 1.78 12.86
C ILE A 133 -1.83 0.96 14.02
N VAL A 134 -1.74 1.54 15.22
CA VAL A 134 -2.25 0.96 16.45
C VAL A 134 -3.50 1.75 16.88
N LYS A 135 -4.51 1.02 17.33
CA LYS A 135 -5.77 1.60 17.83
C LYS A 135 -5.52 2.70 18.86
N ASP A 136 -6.25 3.81 18.73
CA ASP A 136 -6.25 4.96 19.63
C ASP A 136 -4.87 5.60 19.86
N MET A 137 -3.91 5.34 18.95
CA MET A 137 -2.56 5.90 19.00
C MET A 137 -2.22 6.72 17.76
N THR A 138 -1.37 7.73 17.95
CA THR A 138 -0.75 8.45 16.84
C THR A 138 0.58 7.79 16.50
N THR A 139 0.73 7.36 15.24
CA THR A 139 1.93 6.74 14.71
C THR A 139 2.70 7.78 13.88
N PRO A 140 3.88 8.24 14.35
CA PRO A 140 4.73 9.13 13.57
C PRO A 140 5.48 8.32 12.50
N VAL A 141 5.37 8.76 11.25
CA VAL A 141 6.07 8.15 10.12
C VAL A 141 6.84 9.23 9.37
N GLU A 142 8.11 8.97 9.12
CA GLU A 142 8.98 9.84 8.34
C GLU A 142 9.54 9.07 7.15
N VAL A 143 9.45 9.64 5.96
CA VAL A 143 9.99 9.08 4.72
C VAL A 143 10.92 10.10 4.07
N THR A 144 12.09 9.64 3.65
CA THR A 144 13.02 10.43 2.86
C THR A 144 12.96 9.95 1.41
N ALA A 145 12.60 10.83 0.50
CA ALA A 145 12.71 10.57 -0.93
C ALA A 145 14.14 10.86 -1.39
N ALA A 146 14.73 9.93 -2.10
CA ALA A 146 16.04 10.05 -2.72
C ALA A 146 15.93 9.79 -4.22
N MET A 147 16.94 10.19 -5.00
CA MET A 147 16.98 9.86 -6.43
C MET A 147 17.02 8.35 -6.61
N ALA A 148 16.04 7.82 -7.32
CA ALA A 148 15.86 6.38 -7.54
C ALA A 148 16.40 5.92 -8.91
N ASN A 149 16.78 6.85 -9.78
CA ASN A 149 17.46 6.55 -11.05
C ASN A 149 18.88 7.14 -11.05
N SER A 150 19.74 6.62 -11.96
CA SER A 150 21.11 7.09 -12.14
C SER A 150 21.19 8.01 -13.35
N ARG A 151 22.00 9.08 -13.24
CA ARG A 151 22.37 9.96 -14.36
C ARG A 151 23.76 9.58 -14.85
N VAL A 152 23.90 9.35 -16.15
CA VAL A 152 25.19 9.15 -16.81
C VAL A 152 25.41 10.33 -17.74
N THR A 153 26.55 11.00 -17.58
CA THR A 153 27.01 12.09 -18.46
C THR A 153 28.32 11.65 -19.11
N ILE A 154 28.39 11.82 -20.40
CA ILE A 154 29.62 11.55 -21.18
C ILE A 154 30.23 12.89 -21.57
N ASP A 155 31.42 13.18 -21.04
CA ASP A 155 32.20 14.35 -21.42
C ASP A 155 33.22 13.94 -22.43
N TYR A 156 33.17 14.55 -23.58
CA TYR A 156 34.16 14.33 -24.65
C TYR A 156 35.34 15.29 -24.48
N SER A 157 36.56 14.78 -24.66
CA SER A 157 37.74 15.64 -24.68
C SER A 157 37.75 16.60 -25.88
N ASP A 158 38.42 17.73 -25.73
CA ASP A 158 38.56 18.70 -26.79
C ASP A 158 39.17 18.09 -28.06
N ASP A 159 40.14 17.18 -27.93
CA ASP A 159 40.76 16.46 -29.05
C ASP A 159 39.73 15.57 -29.76
N PHE A 160 38.85 14.91 -29.04
CA PHE A 160 37.78 14.12 -29.63
C PHE A 160 36.83 15.02 -30.44
N LEU A 161 36.37 16.13 -29.83
CA LEU A 161 35.47 17.09 -30.47
C LEU A 161 36.09 17.77 -31.68
N GLN A 162 37.43 17.96 -31.69
CA GLN A 162 38.13 18.50 -32.84
C GLN A 162 38.25 17.48 -34.01
N THR A 163 38.43 16.21 -33.67
CA THR A 163 38.59 15.14 -34.64
C THR A 163 37.28 14.77 -35.31
N TYR A 164 36.17 14.84 -34.59
CA TYR A 164 34.85 14.39 -35.03
C TYR A 164 33.83 15.54 -35.08
N LYS A 165 34.22 16.66 -35.71
CA LYS A 165 33.38 17.88 -35.77
C LYS A 165 32.09 17.74 -36.57
N ASP A 166 32.00 16.75 -37.44
CA ASP A 166 30.92 16.62 -38.42
C ASP A 166 30.07 15.34 -38.25
N TYR A 167 30.05 14.74 -37.05
CA TYR A 167 29.26 13.55 -36.77
C TYR A 167 28.15 13.80 -35.74
#